data_6c6891b970a23f7f3d1382cf134f0b7e
#
_entry.id   6c6891b970a23f7f3d1382cf134f0b7e
#
_cell.length_a   1.000
_cell.length_b   1.000
_cell.length_c   1.000
_cell.angle_alpha   90.00
_cell.angle_beta   90.00
_cell.angle_gamma   90.00
#
_symmetry.space_group_name_H-M   'P 1'
#
loop_
_entity.id
_entity.type
_entity.pdbx_description
1 polymer ?
#
loop_
_entity_poly.entity_id
_entity_poly.type
_entity_poly.pdbx_seq_one_letter_code
_entity_poly.pdbx_strand_id
1 'polypeptide(L)'
;PYPIVEKSPSGKPALIVTTSGEAKFLGHLEVSFNKEGIPTSWNGEPVRLGKAGGSSEITKIINQAAEPVIKRNSTVVGTNLVKMRDGLDPCREGDCLSAMVTTDAMLDYARPKGAVVALINGGNFRAALPVGKITQGDIDNLLPFKDKVLLRKYTGKQLFEAVEHGVSDVDGIGPRMIQASGLRYTYSPTAPVGHRVRSVEVQDKNGKWKPLEYNKVYVAAVGAFLASGGDDHKALAGGIQISNSGLLVADVLKAYLKKKSPISQTPQPRISTVKEPSGE
;
A
#
# COMPACT_ATOMS: atom_id res chain seq x y z
N PRO A 1 15.61 -20.89 14.48
CA PRO A 1 16.94 -20.78 15.09
C PRO A 1 17.62 -19.46 14.72
N TYR A 2 18.55 -19.01 15.55
CA TYR A 2 19.38 -17.85 15.29
C TYR A 2 20.85 -18.21 15.62
N PRO A 3 21.76 -18.13 14.65
CA PRO A 3 21.52 -17.87 13.22
C PRO A 3 20.87 -19.06 12.50
N ILE A 4 20.35 -18.84 11.29
CA ILE A 4 20.10 -19.93 10.35
C ILE A 4 21.44 -20.27 9.70
N VAL A 5 21.77 -21.54 9.64
CA VAL A 5 23.02 -22.01 9.07
C VAL A 5 22.76 -22.78 7.79
N GLU A 6 23.30 -22.26 6.69
CA GLU A 6 23.21 -22.88 5.38
C GLU A 6 24.60 -23.26 4.87
N LYS A 7 24.67 -24.13 3.88
CA LYS A 7 25.93 -24.46 3.18
C LYS A 7 26.06 -23.56 1.95
N SER A 8 27.18 -22.85 1.87
CA SER A 8 27.54 -22.13 0.64
C SER A 8 27.77 -23.11 -0.53
N PRO A 9 27.82 -22.67 -1.79
CA PRO A 9 28.16 -23.54 -2.92
C PRO A 9 29.50 -24.27 -2.78
N SER A 10 30.43 -23.73 -2.00
CA SER A 10 31.72 -24.39 -1.66
C SER A 10 31.65 -25.34 -0.48
N GLY A 11 30.44 -25.61 0.06
CA GLY A 11 30.24 -26.50 1.21
C GLY A 11 30.57 -25.90 2.58
N LYS A 12 31.01 -24.64 2.63
CA LYS A 12 31.35 -23.94 3.87
C LYS A 12 30.10 -23.39 4.56
N PRO A 13 30.06 -23.26 5.91
CA PRO A 13 28.93 -22.69 6.60
C PRO A 13 28.72 -21.21 6.23
N ALA A 14 27.47 -20.85 5.97
CA ALA A 14 27.00 -19.48 5.79
C ALA A 14 25.99 -19.18 6.89
N LEU A 15 26.23 -18.14 7.68
CA LEU A 15 25.36 -17.74 8.77
C LEU A 15 24.40 -16.64 8.26
N ILE A 16 23.10 -16.91 8.31
CA ILE A 16 22.06 -15.96 7.93
C ILE A 16 21.44 -15.41 9.21
N VAL A 17 21.56 -14.11 9.39
CA VAL A 17 21.06 -13.40 10.58
C VAL A 17 20.12 -12.29 10.19
N THR A 18 19.01 -12.22 10.89
CA THR A 18 18.05 -11.12 10.81
C THR A 18 17.26 -11.04 12.11
N THR A 19 16.68 -9.89 12.38
CA THR A 19 15.77 -9.68 13.51
C THR A 19 14.43 -9.19 13.02
N SER A 20 13.42 -9.16 13.90
CA SER A 20 12.15 -8.52 13.60
C SER A 20 12.33 -7.03 13.29
N GLY A 21 11.49 -6.46 12.44
CA GLY A 21 11.49 -5.05 12.08
C GLY A 21 11.24 -4.10 13.26
N GLU A 22 11.34 -2.80 12.99
CA GLU A 22 11.00 -1.71 13.93
C GLU A 22 11.87 -1.66 15.20
N ALA A 23 13.12 -2.12 15.11
CA ALA A 23 14.06 -2.16 16.23
C ALA A 23 13.50 -2.83 17.51
N LYS A 24 12.60 -3.80 17.37
CA LYS A 24 12.05 -4.56 18.50
C LYS A 24 13.07 -5.50 19.14
N PHE A 25 14.07 -5.92 18.36
CA PHE A 25 15.13 -6.83 18.78
C PHE A 25 16.48 -6.30 18.31
N LEU A 26 17.51 -6.53 19.14
CA LEU A 26 18.91 -6.37 18.82
C LEU A 26 19.50 -7.76 18.55
N GLY A 27 20.07 -7.97 17.35
CA GLY A 27 20.81 -9.20 17.07
C GLY A 27 22.15 -9.19 17.80
N HIS A 28 22.41 -10.21 18.61
CA HIS A 28 23.71 -10.45 19.23
C HIS A 28 24.24 -11.80 18.73
N LEU A 29 25.40 -11.79 18.09
CA LEU A 29 26.02 -12.99 17.55
C LEU A 29 27.55 -12.92 17.75
N GLU A 30 28.09 -13.92 18.40
CA GLU A 30 29.53 -14.14 18.50
C GLU A 30 29.95 -15.23 17.51
N VAL A 31 30.96 -15.01 16.71
CA VAL A 31 31.43 -15.93 15.68
C VAL A 31 32.95 -16.09 15.79
N SER A 32 33.40 -17.32 15.86
CA SER A 32 34.82 -17.62 15.72
C SER A 32 35.15 -18.05 14.28
N PHE A 33 36.28 -17.58 13.78
CA PHE A 33 36.74 -17.92 12.43
C PHE A 33 38.08 -18.60 12.47
N ASN A 34 38.34 -19.50 11.51
CA ASN A 34 39.67 -20.01 11.28
C ASN A 34 40.56 -19.02 10.50
N LYS A 35 41.81 -19.39 10.22
CA LYS A 35 42.77 -18.55 9.50
C LYS A 35 42.32 -18.21 8.06
N GLU A 36 41.48 -19.05 7.48
CA GLU A 36 40.91 -18.90 6.14
C GLU A 36 39.60 -18.07 6.14
N GLY A 37 39.19 -17.50 7.30
CA GLY A 37 37.97 -16.70 7.43
C GLY A 37 36.68 -17.53 7.38
N ILE A 38 36.75 -18.82 7.66
CA ILE A 38 35.56 -19.70 7.67
C ILE A 38 35.02 -19.75 9.10
N PRO A 39 33.70 -19.55 9.31
CA PRO A 39 33.08 -19.72 10.63
C PRO A 39 33.28 -21.13 11.16
N THR A 40 33.78 -21.25 12.40
CA THR A 40 34.02 -22.53 13.07
C THR A 40 33.13 -22.78 14.27
N SER A 41 32.69 -21.71 14.91
CA SER A 41 31.65 -21.74 15.96
C SER A 41 30.89 -20.45 16.01
N TRP A 42 29.65 -20.50 16.52
CA TRP A 42 28.79 -19.34 16.71
C TRP A 42 27.89 -19.56 17.91
N ASN A 43 27.54 -18.46 18.56
CA ASN A 43 26.61 -18.42 19.69
C ASN A 43 25.92 -17.05 19.70
N GLY A 44 24.63 -17.01 19.99
CA GLY A 44 23.89 -15.76 20.11
C GLY A 44 22.39 -15.94 19.98
N GLU A 45 21.69 -14.86 20.26
CA GLU A 45 20.23 -14.79 20.17
C GLU A 45 19.74 -13.36 19.88
N PRO A 46 18.53 -13.18 19.36
CA PRO A 46 17.90 -11.88 19.26
C PRO A 46 17.45 -11.40 20.65
N VAL A 47 18.05 -10.35 21.16
CA VAL A 47 17.71 -9.72 22.44
C VAL A 47 16.54 -8.77 22.26
N ARG A 48 15.43 -9.00 22.97
CA ARG A 48 14.24 -8.12 22.91
C ARG A 48 14.52 -6.81 23.65
N LEU A 49 14.38 -5.68 22.94
CA LEU A 49 14.61 -4.32 23.46
C LEU A 49 13.43 -3.74 24.24
N GLY A 50 12.63 -4.52 24.92
CA GLY A 50 11.38 -4.10 25.53
C GLY A 50 11.48 -2.91 26.49
N LYS A 51 11.79 -3.17 27.77
CA LYS A 51 11.80 -2.17 28.85
C LYS A 51 13.23 -1.70 29.22
N ALA A 52 14.20 -1.88 28.35
CA ALA A 52 15.54 -1.35 28.59
C ALA A 52 15.48 0.18 28.64
N GLY A 53 15.97 0.77 29.72
CA GLY A 53 16.09 2.22 29.83
C GLY A 53 17.02 2.75 28.75
N GLY A 54 16.60 3.81 28.04
CA GLY A 54 17.44 4.50 27.07
C GLY A 54 18.48 5.40 27.74
N SER A 55 19.54 5.74 27.00
CA SER A 55 20.47 6.80 27.42
C SER A 55 19.74 8.15 27.55
N SER A 56 19.87 8.81 28.67
CA SER A 56 19.27 10.14 28.91
C SER A 56 19.80 11.19 27.93
N GLU A 57 21.08 11.09 27.56
CA GLU A 57 21.71 11.96 26.59
C GLU A 57 21.11 11.77 25.17
N ILE A 58 21.01 10.53 24.71
CA ILE A 58 20.38 10.20 23.43
C ILE A 58 18.92 10.62 23.42
N THR A 59 18.20 10.39 24.51
CA THR A 59 16.79 10.79 24.65
C THR A 59 16.63 12.31 24.52
N LYS A 60 17.53 13.11 25.09
CA LYS A 60 17.53 14.56 24.95
C LYS A 60 17.72 15.00 23.50
N ILE A 61 18.68 14.40 22.79
CA ILE A 61 18.92 14.68 21.36
C ILE A 61 17.68 14.32 20.52
N ILE A 62 17.10 13.14 20.76
CA ILE A 62 15.88 12.72 20.05
C ILE A 62 14.73 13.68 20.31
N ASN A 63 14.47 14.09 21.55
CA ASN A 63 13.38 15.00 21.87
C ASN A 63 13.55 16.36 21.22
N GLN A 64 14.76 16.92 21.21
CA GLN A 64 15.06 18.19 20.54
C GLN A 64 14.82 18.09 19.02
N ALA A 65 15.28 17.01 18.39
CA ALA A 65 15.08 16.79 16.95
C ALA A 65 13.61 16.50 16.59
N ALA A 66 12.87 15.84 17.49
CA ALA A 66 11.48 15.46 17.28
C ALA A 66 10.48 16.61 17.46
N GLU A 67 10.79 17.64 18.24
CA GLU A 67 9.87 18.73 18.56
C GLU A 67 9.18 19.36 17.34
N PRO A 68 9.91 19.82 16.28
CA PRO A 68 9.27 20.38 15.10
C PRO A 68 8.41 19.36 14.33
N VAL A 69 8.80 18.08 14.36
CA VAL A 69 8.05 17.00 13.74
C VAL A 69 6.75 16.73 14.50
N ILE A 70 6.82 16.67 15.83
CA ILE A 70 5.65 16.49 16.70
C ILE A 70 4.65 17.63 16.48
N LYS A 71 5.11 18.88 16.47
CA LYS A 71 4.27 20.06 16.22
C LYS A 71 3.59 19.99 14.84
N ARG A 72 4.33 19.64 13.81
CA ARG A 72 3.77 19.44 12.46
C ARG A 72 2.75 18.32 12.45
N ASN A 73 3.10 17.18 13.03
CA ASN A 73 2.31 15.97 12.99
C ASN A 73 1.00 16.07 13.80
N SER A 74 0.93 16.94 14.81
CA SER A 74 -0.29 17.21 15.57
C SER A 74 -1.31 18.11 14.85
N THR A 75 -0.95 18.69 13.70
CA THR A 75 -1.86 19.54 12.92
C THR A 75 -3.05 18.72 12.39
N VAL A 76 -4.27 19.11 12.78
CA VAL A 76 -5.50 18.47 12.30
C VAL A 76 -5.76 18.85 10.85
N VAL A 77 -5.99 17.85 10.00
CA VAL A 77 -6.25 18.00 8.56
C VAL A 77 -7.67 17.58 8.17
N GLY A 78 -8.41 16.94 9.05
CA GLY A 78 -9.79 16.51 8.81
C GLY A 78 -10.39 15.75 9.98
N THR A 79 -11.57 15.18 9.76
CA THR A 79 -12.29 14.35 10.74
C THR A 79 -12.93 13.17 10.00
N ASN A 80 -12.84 11.99 10.58
CA ASN A 80 -13.51 10.78 10.12
C ASN A 80 -14.55 10.33 11.16
N LEU A 81 -15.79 10.17 10.74
CA LEU A 81 -16.90 9.66 11.57
C LEU A 81 -17.30 8.22 11.20
N VAL A 82 -16.65 7.64 10.21
CA VAL A 82 -16.95 6.30 9.70
C VAL A 82 -16.08 5.27 10.40
N LYS A 83 -16.73 4.23 10.93
CA LYS A 83 -16.05 3.03 11.42
C LYS A 83 -16.18 1.93 10.36
N MET A 84 -15.12 1.67 9.65
CA MET A 84 -15.03 0.63 8.63
C MET A 84 -13.71 -0.13 8.79
N ARG A 85 -13.61 -1.37 8.26
CA ARG A 85 -12.34 -2.09 8.21
C ARG A 85 -11.28 -1.23 7.51
N ASP A 86 -10.10 -1.18 8.08
CA ASP A 86 -9.03 -0.31 7.58
C ASP A 86 -7.65 -0.77 8.06
N GLY A 87 -6.60 -0.26 7.42
CA GLY A 87 -5.22 -0.55 7.74
C GLY A 87 -4.52 -1.44 6.71
N LEU A 88 -3.38 -2.03 7.10
CA LEU A 88 -2.49 -2.76 6.19
C LEU A 88 -3.17 -3.94 5.50
N ASP A 89 -3.61 -4.92 6.27
CA ASP A 89 -4.17 -6.17 5.73
C ASP A 89 -5.54 -5.94 5.08
N PRO A 90 -6.51 -5.22 5.70
CA PRO A 90 -7.77 -4.90 5.04
C PRO A 90 -7.63 -4.31 3.65
N CYS A 91 -6.65 -3.42 3.42
CA CYS A 91 -6.44 -2.81 2.10
C CYS A 91 -5.78 -3.77 1.08
N ARG A 92 -5.32 -4.93 1.52
CA ARG A 92 -4.78 -6.00 0.67
C ARG A 92 -5.78 -7.13 0.40
N GLU A 93 -6.90 -7.16 1.14
CA GLU A 93 -7.93 -8.20 1.04
C GLU A 93 -9.21 -7.71 0.36
N GLY A 94 -9.44 -6.41 0.28
CA GLY A 94 -10.65 -5.83 -0.28
C GLY A 94 -10.78 -4.34 -0.03
N ASP A 95 -12.01 -3.84 -0.04
CA ASP A 95 -12.26 -2.43 0.30
C ASP A 95 -11.80 -2.10 1.71
N CYS A 96 -11.07 -0.99 1.85
CA CYS A 96 -10.72 -0.38 3.12
C CYS A 96 -10.94 1.13 3.08
N LEU A 97 -11.29 1.73 4.21
CA LEU A 97 -11.67 3.15 4.25
C LEU A 97 -10.55 4.07 3.74
N SER A 98 -9.34 3.86 4.21
CA SER A 98 -8.17 4.66 3.82
C SER A 98 -7.94 4.68 2.31
N ALA A 99 -8.03 3.52 1.66
CA ALA A 99 -7.83 3.41 0.22
C ALA A 99 -8.98 4.04 -0.57
N MET A 100 -10.22 3.83 -0.12
CA MET A 100 -11.39 4.42 -0.78
C MET A 100 -11.33 5.96 -0.72
N VAL A 101 -11.04 6.54 0.43
CA VAL A 101 -10.94 7.99 0.61
C VAL A 101 -9.72 8.55 -0.15
N THR A 102 -8.59 7.83 -0.16
CA THR A 102 -7.38 8.25 -0.90
C THR A 102 -7.61 8.24 -2.40
N THR A 103 -8.23 7.18 -2.94
CA THR A 103 -8.51 7.10 -4.38
C THR A 103 -9.59 8.11 -4.80
N ASP A 104 -10.57 8.42 -3.92
CA ASP A 104 -11.51 9.52 -4.16
C ASP A 104 -10.81 10.86 -4.21
N ALA A 105 -9.85 11.11 -3.32
CA ALA A 105 -9.05 12.31 -3.35
C ALA A 105 -8.22 12.43 -4.64
N MET A 106 -7.58 11.33 -5.07
CA MET A 106 -6.82 11.28 -6.32
C MET A 106 -7.71 11.55 -7.53
N LEU A 107 -8.92 10.99 -7.55
CA LEU A 107 -9.87 11.21 -8.64
C LEU A 107 -10.46 12.62 -8.62
N ASP A 108 -10.84 13.19 -7.46
CA ASP A 108 -11.31 14.59 -7.33
C ASP A 108 -10.25 15.56 -7.86
N TYR A 109 -8.98 15.35 -7.51
CA TYR A 109 -7.85 16.13 -8.00
C TYR A 109 -7.66 16.01 -9.53
N ALA A 110 -7.81 14.82 -10.09
CA ALA A 110 -7.47 14.52 -11.48
C ALA A 110 -8.67 14.66 -12.45
N ARG A 111 -9.89 14.67 -11.94
CA ARG A 111 -11.13 14.77 -12.76
C ARG A 111 -11.15 16.01 -13.67
N PRO A 112 -10.76 17.23 -13.23
CA PRO A 112 -10.68 18.40 -14.12
C PRO A 112 -9.65 18.24 -15.26
N LYS A 113 -8.74 17.26 -15.14
CA LYS A 113 -7.71 16.91 -16.13
C LYS A 113 -8.10 15.72 -17.01
N GLY A 114 -9.38 15.33 -16.95
CA GLY A 114 -9.98 14.26 -17.76
C GLY A 114 -9.86 12.85 -17.19
N ALA A 115 -9.35 12.67 -15.97
CA ALA A 115 -9.32 11.36 -15.34
C ALA A 115 -10.73 10.87 -14.98
N VAL A 116 -11.00 9.61 -15.27
CA VAL A 116 -12.26 8.93 -14.92
C VAL A 116 -12.02 7.80 -13.91
N VAL A 117 -10.77 7.43 -13.69
CA VAL A 117 -10.33 6.38 -12.76
C VAL A 117 -9.16 6.89 -11.92
N ALA A 118 -9.08 6.47 -10.67
CA ALA A 118 -7.88 6.58 -9.83
C ALA A 118 -7.49 5.21 -9.30
N LEU A 119 -6.19 4.89 -9.30
CA LEU A 119 -5.66 3.58 -8.91
C LEU A 119 -4.47 3.73 -7.97
N ILE A 120 -4.43 2.88 -6.95
CA ILE A 120 -3.28 2.69 -6.06
C ILE A 120 -3.27 1.24 -5.57
N ASN A 121 -2.12 0.68 -5.21
CA ASN A 121 -2.06 -0.67 -4.66
C ASN A 121 -2.32 -0.70 -3.14
N GLY A 122 -2.89 -1.77 -2.64
CA GLY A 122 -3.17 -1.97 -1.21
C GLY A 122 -1.93 -1.88 -0.33
N GLY A 123 -0.76 -2.26 -0.87
CA GLY A 123 0.53 -2.18 -0.19
C GLY A 123 1.00 -0.77 0.17
N ASN A 124 0.42 0.27 -0.42
CA ASN A 124 0.73 1.67 -0.07
C ASN A 124 0.23 2.07 1.33
N PHE A 125 -0.79 1.39 1.85
CA PHE A 125 -1.43 1.73 3.13
C PHE A 125 -0.75 1.01 4.28
N ARG A 126 -0.17 1.75 5.23
CA ARG A 126 0.61 1.22 6.37
C ARG A 126 -0.05 1.46 7.73
N ALA A 127 -1.11 2.25 7.77
CA ALA A 127 -1.93 2.51 8.95
C ALA A 127 -3.40 2.65 8.53
N ALA A 128 -4.29 2.84 9.51
CA ALA A 128 -5.69 3.16 9.29
C ALA A 128 -5.95 4.66 9.45
N LEU A 129 -6.98 5.20 8.82
CA LEU A 129 -7.52 6.51 9.17
C LEU A 129 -8.24 6.40 10.52
N PRO A 130 -7.83 7.17 11.55
CA PRO A 130 -8.48 7.11 12.85
C PRO A 130 -9.92 7.60 12.78
N VAL A 131 -10.79 7.07 13.64
CA VAL A 131 -12.09 7.67 13.91
C VAL A 131 -11.88 8.92 14.78
N GLY A 132 -12.53 10.01 14.45
CA GLY A 132 -12.33 11.32 15.08
C GLY A 132 -11.41 12.23 14.27
N LYS A 133 -10.60 13.04 14.95
CA LYS A 133 -9.66 13.94 14.31
C LYS A 133 -8.57 13.17 13.56
N ILE A 134 -8.30 13.61 12.33
CA ILE A 134 -7.20 13.11 11.50
C ILE A 134 -6.10 14.16 11.53
N THR A 135 -4.89 13.78 11.88
CA THR A 135 -3.74 14.67 11.93
C THR A 135 -2.80 14.48 10.73
N GLN A 136 -1.88 15.40 10.54
CA GLN A 136 -0.80 15.26 9.57
C GLN A 136 0.02 13.98 9.80
N GLY A 137 0.31 13.66 11.06
CA GLY A 137 1.04 12.45 11.43
C GLY A 137 0.30 11.17 11.05
N ASP A 138 -1.03 11.15 11.16
CA ASP A 138 -1.83 10.00 10.73
C ASP A 138 -1.70 9.78 9.21
N ILE A 139 -1.70 10.85 8.42
CA ILE A 139 -1.51 10.76 6.97
C ILE A 139 -0.09 10.32 6.61
N ASP A 140 0.94 10.84 7.31
CA ASP A 140 2.34 10.46 7.08
C ASP A 140 2.59 8.98 7.44
N ASN A 141 1.93 8.46 8.47
CA ASN A 141 1.96 7.05 8.84
C ASN A 141 1.17 6.17 7.86
N LEU A 142 0.03 6.67 7.39
CA LEU A 142 -0.81 5.97 6.42
C LEU A 142 -0.10 5.78 5.07
N LEU A 143 0.56 6.83 4.55
CA LEU A 143 1.17 6.90 3.23
C LEU A 143 2.66 7.30 3.33
N PRO A 144 3.55 6.45 3.88
CA PRO A 144 4.93 6.83 4.19
C PRO A 144 5.86 6.93 2.97
N PHE A 145 5.46 6.42 1.81
CA PHE A 145 6.36 6.22 0.66
C PHE A 145 6.60 7.44 -0.22
N LYS A 146 6.01 8.59 0.07
CA LYS A 146 6.12 9.82 -0.75
C LYS A 146 5.79 9.59 -2.22
N ASP A 147 4.83 8.68 -2.48
CA ASP A 147 4.38 8.35 -3.82
C ASP A 147 3.69 9.53 -4.49
N LYS A 148 3.94 9.75 -5.79
CA LYS A 148 3.41 10.89 -6.55
C LYS A 148 2.19 10.48 -7.38
N VAL A 149 1.28 11.41 -7.60
CA VAL A 149 0.15 11.21 -8.51
C VAL A 149 0.58 11.50 -9.95
N LEU A 150 0.49 10.50 -10.81
CA LEU A 150 0.68 10.61 -12.26
C LEU A 150 -0.65 10.51 -12.98
N LEU A 151 -0.79 11.21 -14.12
CA LEU A 151 -1.88 10.99 -15.05
C LEU A 151 -1.37 10.20 -16.24
N ARG A 152 -2.05 9.08 -16.55
CA ARG A 152 -1.70 8.20 -17.66
C ARG A 152 -2.94 7.76 -18.43
N LYS A 153 -2.74 7.43 -19.70
CA LYS A 153 -3.73 6.75 -20.55
C LYS A 153 -3.50 5.26 -20.50
N TYR A 154 -4.56 4.50 -20.30
CA TYR A 154 -4.57 3.06 -20.34
C TYR A 154 -5.71 2.56 -21.23
N THR A 155 -5.50 1.51 -21.98
CA THR A 155 -6.60 0.76 -22.58
C THR A 155 -7.40 0.02 -21.50
N GLY A 156 -8.66 -0.29 -21.77
CA GLY A 156 -9.44 -1.11 -20.84
C GLY A 156 -8.81 -2.48 -20.61
N LYS A 157 -8.14 -3.05 -21.63
CA LYS A 157 -7.37 -4.28 -21.49
C LYS A 157 -6.29 -4.16 -20.41
N GLN A 158 -5.49 -3.07 -20.43
CA GLN A 158 -4.46 -2.83 -19.41
C GLN A 158 -5.05 -2.66 -18.01
N LEU A 159 -6.20 -1.99 -17.88
CA LEU A 159 -6.90 -1.87 -16.60
C LEU A 159 -7.43 -3.22 -16.09
N PHE A 160 -7.99 -4.06 -16.99
CA PHE A 160 -8.42 -5.40 -16.65
C PHE A 160 -7.25 -6.27 -16.18
N GLU A 161 -6.15 -6.29 -16.94
CA GLU A 161 -4.94 -7.03 -16.60
C GLU A 161 -4.34 -6.58 -15.25
N ALA A 162 -4.41 -5.28 -14.94
CA ALA A 162 -3.96 -4.77 -13.66
C ALA A 162 -4.84 -5.26 -12.50
N VAL A 163 -6.16 -5.30 -12.68
CA VAL A 163 -7.08 -5.84 -11.67
C VAL A 163 -6.87 -7.34 -11.50
N GLU A 164 -6.75 -8.10 -12.60
CA GLU A 164 -6.51 -9.55 -12.55
C GLU A 164 -5.18 -9.88 -11.84
N HIS A 165 -4.11 -9.12 -12.15
CA HIS A 165 -2.86 -9.26 -11.42
C HIS A 165 -2.99 -8.85 -9.95
N GLY A 166 -3.77 -7.81 -9.66
CA GLY A 166 -4.03 -7.36 -8.29
C GLY A 166 -4.64 -8.41 -7.38
N VAL A 167 -5.53 -9.26 -7.93
CA VAL A 167 -6.18 -10.35 -7.18
C VAL A 167 -5.41 -11.68 -7.23
N SER A 168 -4.24 -11.72 -7.87
CA SER A 168 -3.46 -12.96 -8.03
C SER A 168 -2.86 -13.49 -6.72
N ASP A 169 -2.75 -12.66 -5.68
CA ASP A 169 -2.05 -12.96 -4.42
C ASP A 169 -2.92 -12.63 -3.18
N VAL A 170 -4.24 -12.74 -3.34
CA VAL A 170 -5.17 -12.49 -2.22
C VAL A 170 -5.05 -13.53 -1.12
N ASP A 171 -4.65 -14.77 -1.47
CA ASP A 171 -4.46 -15.86 -0.50
C ASP A 171 -3.24 -15.60 0.41
N GLY A 172 -2.23 -14.88 -0.09
CA GLY A 172 -1.03 -14.49 0.65
C GLY A 172 -1.11 -13.10 1.29
N ILE A 173 -2.26 -12.42 1.20
CA ILE A 173 -2.42 -11.02 1.64
C ILE A 173 -1.34 -10.11 1.01
N GLY A 174 -1.10 -10.34 -0.28
CA GLY A 174 -0.05 -9.64 -1.03
C GLY A 174 -0.36 -8.16 -1.28
N PRO A 175 0.67 -7.32 -1.50
CA PRO A 175 0.52 -5.87 -1.57
C PRO A 175 -0.15 -5.36 -2.84
N ARG A 176 -0.35 -6.22 -3.85
CA ARG A 176 -0.67 -5.84 -5.23
C ARG A 176 -2.14 -5.56 -5.51
N MET A 177 -3.06 -5.82 -4.57
CA MET A 177 -4.48 -5.56 -4.79
C MET A 177 -4.73 -4.11 -5.22
N ILE A 178 -5.48 -3.93 -6.32
CA ILE A 178 -5.83 -2.61 -6.84
C ILE A 178 -6.96 -2.00 -6.02
N GLN A 179 -6.67 -0.88 -5.39
CA GLN A 179 -7.66 0.01 -4.80
C GLN A 179 -8.01 1.09 -5.82
N ALA A 180 -9.31 1.39 -6.00
CA ALA A 180 -9.74 2.24 -7.08
C ALA A 180 -10.81 3.25 -6.68
N SER A 181 -10.93 4.34 -7.45
CA SER A 181 -12.10 5.20 -7.54
C SER A 181 -12.50 5.39 -9.01
N GLY A 182 -13.79 5.47 -9.30
CA GLY A 182 -14.31 5.48 -10.67
C GLY A 182 -14.21 4.14 -11.42
N LEU A 183 -13.66 3.11 -10.77
CA LEU A 183 -13.60 1.72 -11.23
C LEU A 183 -14.03 0.82 -10.07
N ARG A 184 -14.83 -0.20 -10.38
CA ARG A 184 -15.19 -1.28 -9.44
C ARG A 184 -15.05 -2.63 -10.14
N TYR A 185 -14.83 -3.67 -9.34
CA TYR A 185 -14.67 -5.02 -9.88
C TYR A 185 -15.17 -6.10 -8.93
N THR A 186 -15.47 -7.24 -9.54
CA THR A 186 -15.88 -8.46 -8.83
C THR A 186 -14.93 -9.59 -9.21
N TYR A 187 -14.50 -10.38 -8.24
CA TYR A 187 -13.61 -11.51 -8.47
C TYR A 187 -14.00 -12.73 -7.65
N SER A 188 -13.55 -13.91 -8.08
CA SER A 188 -13.65 -15.15 -7.33
C SER A 188 -12.29 -15.49 -6.71
N PRO A 189 -12.16 -15.51 -5.38
CA PRO A 189 -10.90 -15.86 -4.73
C PRO A 189 -10.51 -17.32 -4.94
N THR A 190 -11.47 -18.20 -5.19
CA THR A 190 -11.25 -19.63 -5.39
C THR A 190 -10.94 -20.02 -6.83
N ALA A 191 -11.12 -19.12 -7.79
CA ALA A 191 -10.76 -19.36 -9.18
C ALA A 191 -9.23 -19.39 -9.39
N PRO A 192 -8.75 -20.09 -10.42
CA PRO A 192 -7.33 -20.12 -10.75
C PRO A 192 -6.75 -18.71 -10.97
N VAL A 193 -5.51 -18.49 -10.55
CA VAL A 193 -4.77 -17.24 -10.83
C VAL A 193 -4.75 -16.96 -12.34
N GLY A 194 -5.02 -15.73 -12.72
CA GLY A 194 -5.18 -15.31 -14.12
C GLY A 194 -6.62 -15.44 -14.66
N HIS A 195 -7.54 -15.98 -13.86
CA HIS A 195 -8.95 -16.15 -14.19
C HIS A 195 -9.87 -15.81 -13.02
N ARG A 196 -9.44 -14.92 -12.13
CA ARG A 196 -10.19 -14.56 -10.91
C ARG A 196 -11.23 -13.47 -11.15
N VAL A 197 -10.95 -12.51 -12.01
CA VAL A 197 -11.86 -11.37 -12.26
C VAL A 197 -13.10 -11.81 -13.02
N ARG A 198 -14.28 -11.42 -12.55
CA ARG A 198 -15.57 -11.71 -13.16
C ARG A 198 -16.19 -10.52 -13.87
N SER A 199 -16.02 -9.34 -13.32
CA SER A 199 -16.47 -8.11 -13.95
C SER A 199 -15.59 -6.95 -13.55
N VAL A 200 -15.43 -6.00 -14.48
CA VAL A 200 -14.85 -4.69 -14.21
C VAL A 200 -15.77 -3.65 -14.82
N GLU A 201 -16.12 -2.64 -14.05
CA GLU A 201 -16.96 -1.54 -14.50
C GLU A 201 -16.29 -0.21 -14.23
N VAL A 202 -16.50 0.77 -15.10
CA VAL A 202 -16.02 2.14 -14.98
C VAL A 202 -17.21 3.09 -14.89
N GLN A 203 -17.11 4.08 -14.00
CA GLN A 203 -18.12 5.11 -13.86
C GLN A 203 -17.99 6.16 -14.96
N ASP A 204 -19.07 6.42 -15.69
CA ASP A 204 -19.10 7.50 -16.69
C ASP A 204 -19.21 8.89 -16.02
N LYS A 205 -19.11 9.95 -16.82
CA LYS A 205 -19.19 11.34 -16.35
C LYS A 205 -20.52 11.71 -15.65
N ASN A 206 -21.57 10.89 -15.86
CA ASN A 206 -22.87 11.08 -15.23
C ASN A 206 -23.04 10.23 -13.96
N GLY A 207 -21.97 9.56 -13.51
CA GLY A 207 -21.98 8.69 -12.34
C GLY A 207 -22.54 7.28 -12.58
N LYS A 208 -22.89 6.93 -13.83
CA LYS A 208 -23.44 5.61 -14.17
C LYS A 208 -22.33 4.59 -14.40
N TRP A 209 -22.44 3.42 -13.79
CA TRP A 209 -21.53 2.29 -13.99
C TRP A 209 -21.79 1.62 -15.33
N LYS A 210 -20.70 1.32 -16.08
CA LYS A 210 -20.72 0.64 -17.38
C LYS A 210 -19.62 -0.41 -17.42
N PRO A 211 -19.84 -1.53 -18.11
CA PRO A 211 -18.77 -2.51 -18.34
C PRO A 211 -17.54 -1.85 -18.94
N LEU A 212 -16.36 -2.32 -18.51
CA LEU A 212 -15.08 -1.88 -19.06
C LEU A 212 -14.94 -2.33 -20.52
N GLU A 213 -14.68 -1.39 -21.41
CA GLU A 213 -14.47 -1.64 -22.84
C GLU A 213 -12.99 -1.81 -23.13
N TYR A 214 -12.53 -3.01 -23.50
CA TYR A 214 -11.12 -3.39 -23.63
C TYR A 214 -10.30 -2.48 -24.54
N ASN A 215 -10.87 -2.06 -25.67
CA ASN A 215 -10.17 -1.25 -26.67
C ASN A 215 -10.27 0.26 -26.41
N LYS A 216 -11.10 0.67 -25.47
CA LYS A 216 -11.26 2.08 -25.11
C LYS A 216 -10.11 2.56 -24.25
N VAL A 217 -9.71 3.81 -24.50
CA VAL A 217 -8.68 4.48 -23.71
C VAL A 217 -9.33 5.27 -22.56
N TYR A 218 -8.82 5.06 -21.37
CA TYR A 218 -9.23 5.74 -20.15
C TYR A 218 -8.07 6.56 -19.59
N VAL A 219 -8.37 7.75 -19.13
CA VAL A 219 -7.40 8.57 -18.37
C VAL A 219 -7.52 8.18 -16.89
N ALA A 220 -6.40 7.81 -16.30
CA ALA A 220 -6.32 7.44 -14.90
C ALA A 220 -5.32 8.29 -14.12
N ALA A 221 -5.66 8.63 -12.87
CA ALA A 221 -4.73 9.05 -11.85
C ALA A 221 -4.14 7.81 -11.20
N VAL A 222 -2.82 7.69 -11.15
CA VAL A 222 -2.16 6.48 -10.63
C VAL A 222 -0.96 6.85 -9.77
N GLY A 223 -0.70 6.11 -8.70
CA GLY A 223 0.55 6.24 -7.93
C GLY A 223 1.76 5.94 -8.78
N ALA A 224 2.83 6.72 -8.63
CA ALA A 224 4.04 6.60 -9.45
C ALA A 224 4.70 5.22 -9.31
N PHE A 225 4.68 4.64 -8.10
CA PHE A 225 5.17 3.28 -7.86
C PHE A 225 4.42 2.26 -8.73
N LEU A 226 3.09 2.30 -8.69
CA LEU A 226 2.25 1.40 -9.48
C LEU A 226 2.42 1.64 -10.99
N ALA A 227 2.49 2.92 -11.39
CA ALA A 227 2.71 3.33 -12.78
C ALA A 227 4.09 2.91 -13.34
N SER A 228 5.08 2.67 -12.49
CA SER A 228 6.39 2.13 -12.90
C SER A 228 6.44 0.60 -12.96
N GLY A 229 5.34 -0.09 -12.68
CA GLY A 229 5.27 -1.54 -12.62
C GLY A 229 5.58 -2.12 -11.23
N GLY A 230 5.53 -1.30 -10.18
CA GLY A 230 5.68 -1.77 -8.80
C GLY A 230 4.73 -2.90 -8.47
N ASP A 231 5.11 -3.80 -7.57
CA ASP A 231 4.41 -5.04 -7.26
C ASP A 231 4.11 -5.92 -8.50
N ASP A 232 4.96 -5.79 -9.55
CA ASP A 232 4.88 -6.53 -10.82
C ASP A 232 3.68 -6.17 -11.71
N HIS A 233 3.09 -4.98 -11.55
CA HIS A 233 2.01 -4.45 -12.38
C HIS A 233 2.47 -4.03 -13.78
N LYS A 234 2.93 -4.98 -14.60
CA LYS A 234 3.49 -4.75 -15.95
C LYS A 234 2.52 -4.02 -16.87
N ALA A 235 1.23 -4.33 -16.80
CA ALA A 235 0.20 -3.67 -17.61
C ALA A 235 0.14 -2.15 -17.35
N LEU A 236 0.33 -1.72 -16.09
CA LEU A 236 0.32 -0.31 -15.73
C LEU A 236 1.64 0.41 -16.08
N ALA A 237 2.77 -0.32 -16.15
CA ALA A 237 4.02 0.23 -16.67
C ALA A 237 3.90 0.67 -18.13
N GLY A 238 3.08 -0.04 -18.92
CA GLY A 238 2.84 0.25 -20.35
C GLY A 238 1.92 1.45 -20.64
N GLY A 239 1.45 2.17 -19.62
CA GLY A 239 0.58 3.34 -19.80
C GLY A 239 1.31 4.55 -20.38
N ILE A 240 0.60 5.34 -21.21
CA ILE A 240 1.13 6.56 -21.78
C ILE A 240 0.99 7.71 -20.77
N GLN A 241 2.10 8.29 -20.34
CA GLN A 241 2.08 9.40 -19.41
C GLN A 241 1.59 10.68 -20.09
N ILE A 242 0.59 11.34 -19.47
CA ILE A 242 0.06 12.63 -19.90
C ILE A 242 0.69 13.75 -19.07
N SER A 243 0.77 13.55 -17.75
CA SER A 243 1.25 14.56 -16.81
C SER A 243 1.85 13.90 -15.55
N ASN A 244 2.86 14.59 -15.01
CA ASN A 244 3.34 14.37 -13.65
C ASN A 244 2.94 15.59 -12.83
N SER A 245 2.06 15.40 -11.84
CA SER A 245 1.57 16.49 -11.01
C SER A 245 2.64 17.09 -10.10
N GLY A 246 3.70 16.33 -9.81
CA GLY A 246 4.68 16.64 -8.77
C GLY A 246 4.12 16.49 -7.34
N LEU A 247 2.81 16.38 -7.17
CA LEU A 247 2.15 16.27 -5.87
C LEU A 247 2.22 14.84 -5.33
N LEU A 248 2.43 14.74 -4.03
CA LEU A 248 2.35 13.46 -3.34
C LEU A 248 0.89 13.03 -3.15
N VAL A 249 0.63 11.73 -3.18
CA VAL A 249 -0.68 11.16 -2.85
C VAL A 249 -1.15 11.65 -1.48
N ALA A 250 -0.25 11.70 -0.49
CA ALA A 250 -0.53 12.23 0.84
C ALA A 250 -0.97 13.71 0.83
N ASP A 251 -0.39 14.55 -0.04
CA ASP A 251 -0.77 15.96 -0.13
C ASP A 251 -2.14 16.14 -0.79
N VAL A 252 -2.43 15.33 -1.80
CA VAL A 252 -3.75 15.29 -2.45
C VAL A 252 -4.82 14.82 -1.46
N LEU A 253 -4.55 13.79 -0.65
CA LEU A 253 -5.44 13.33 0.41
C LEU A 253 -5.69 14.41 1.46
N LYS A 254 -4.64 15.11 1.94
CA LYS A 254 -4.79 16.22 2.89
C LYS A 254 -5.66 17.36 2.35
N ALA A 255 -5.43 17.75 1.11
CA ALA A 255 -6.25 18.79 0.45
C ALA A 255 -7.72 18.37 0.35
N TYR A 256 -7.97 17.11 0.01
CA TYR A 256 -9.31 16.53 -0.06
C TYR A 256 -9.99 16.52 1.32
N LEU A 257 -9.31 16.03 2.36
CA LEU A 257 -9.83 15.99 3.73
C LEU A 257 -10.17 17.39 4.24
N LYS A 258 -9.33 18.41 3.99
CA LYS A 258 -9.64 19.80 4.34
C LYS A 258 -10.91 20.32 3.68
N LYS A 259 -11.20 19.89 2.45
CA LYS A 259 -12.36 20.31 1.65
C LYS A 259 -13.63 19.52 1.98
N LYS A 260 -13.49 18.21 2.27
CA LYS A 260 -14.62 17.25 2.34
C LYS A 260 -14.92 16.74 3.74
N SER A 261 -14.10 17.10 4.74
CA SER A 261 -14.33 16.73 6.13
C SER A 261 -15.61 17.35 6.71
N PRO A 262 -16.33 16.65 7.58
CA PRO A 262 -16.04 15.28 8.04
C PRO A 262 -16.40 14.21 7.00
N ILE A 263 -15.63 13.12 6.99
CA ILE A 263 -16.04 11.91 6.28
C ILE A 263 -17.14 11.26 7.13
N SER A 264 -18.38 11.39 6.69
CA SER A 264 -19.58 11.00 7.46
C SER A 264 -20.34 9.82 6.87
N GLN A 265 -19.99 9.37 5.66
CA GLN A 265 -20.65 8.27 4.97
C GLN A 265 -19.62 7.23 4.54
N THR A 266 -19.97 5.97 4.70
CA THR A 266 -19.18 4.86 4.15
C THR A 266 -19.23 4.93 2.62
N PRO A 267 -18.09 4.96 1.93
CA PRO A 267 -18.10 4.93 0.47
C PRO A 267 -18.76 3.65 -0.07
N GLN A 268 -19.32 3.72 -1.26
CA GLN A 268 -19.94 2.55 -1.91
C GLN A 268 -18.86 1.49 -2.23
N PRO A 269 -19.16 0.19 -2.05
CA PRO A 269 -18.22 -0.90 -2.34
C PRO A 269 -17.71 -0.85 -3.79
N ARG A 270 -16.44 -1.15 -3.95
CA ARG A 270 -15.72 -1.16 -5.24
C ARG A 270 -15.08 -2.50 -5.54
N ILE A 271 -14.86 -3.29 -4.50
CA ILE A 271 -14.27 -4.62 -4.58
C ILE A 271 -15.27 -5.60 -3.98
N SER A 272 -15.72 -6.56 -4.78
CA SER A 272 -16.67 -7.57 -4.34
C SER A 272 -16.17 -8.97 -4.71
N THR A 273 -16.52 -9.96 -3.90
CA THR A 273 -16.23 -11.37 -4.20
C THR A 273 -17.49 -12.12 -4.59
N VAL A 274 -17.32 -13.11 -5.46
CA VAL A 274 -18.35 -14.10 -5.77
C VAL A 274 -17.84 -15.48 -5.40
N LYS A 275 -18.75 -16.34 -4.94
CA LYS A 275 -18.48 -17.78 -4.80
C LYS A 275 -18.70 -18.43 -6.15
N GLU A 276 -17.78 -19.30 -6.57
CA GLU A 276 -18.06 -20.20 -7.67
C GLU A 276 -19.20 -21.13 -7.27
N PRO A 277 -20.09 -21.51 -8.20
CA PRO A 277 -21.00 -22.61 -7.95
C PRO A 277 -20.15 -23.80 -7.53
N SER A 278 -20.49 -24.43 -6.39
CA SER A 278 -19.93 -25.73 -6.05
C SER A 278 -20.23 -26.64 -7.22
N GLY A 279 -19.22 -27.06 -7.98
CA GLY A 279 -19.40 -28.04 -9.03
C GLY A 279 -20.02 -29.28 -8.38
N GLU A 280 -21.23 -29.62 -8.80
CA GLU A 280 -21.87 -30.93 -8.56
C GLU A 280 -21.15 -32.02 -9.34
#